data_9106960ba1172c2cefa680735bf90132
#
_entry.id   9106960ba1172c2cefa680735bf90132
#
_cell.length_a   1.000
_cell.length_b   1.000
_cell.length_c   1.000
_cell.angle_alpha   90.00
_cell.angle_beta   90.00
_cell.angle_gamma   90.00
#
_symmetry.space_group_name_H-M   'P 1'
#
loop_
_entity.id
_entity.type
_entity.pdbx_description
1 polymer ?
#
loop_
_entity_poly.entity_id
_entity_poly.type
_entity_poly.pdbx_seq_one_letter_code
_entity_poly.pdbx_strand_id
1 'polypeptide(L)'
;MGHILVKNLRKSYPNRRLGRRGAGDPYDLGGLMHILDIPHLEFQENEMVCLLGPSGCGKSTLLHIIAGFDQQISGQVIIDGQVVTGPSSDHIFVFQHSGLLPWMTVWQNVELGVRQLKDAKARQEKIQEYIDMVDLTTFEQHYPYQLSGGMQRRAELARALVASPDVLIMDEPFNGLDFLTQMKIREEIVNMHELFNKTTLVVTHDVDDALLMGDRIVALGGRPAQVIFNRRLEFSRPRDPQKNKALADLRDELFLMLGVSYAI
;
A
#
# COMPACT_ATOMS: atom_id res chain seq x y z
N MET A 1 -14.30 -10.60 -1.20
CA MET A 1 -13.55 -10.81 0.03
C MET A 1 -12.52 -9.70 0.17
N GLY A 2 -12.00 -9.46 1.39
CA GLY A 2 -11.05 -8.37 1.64
C GLY A 2 -11.62 -7.22 2.50
N HIS A 3 -12.70 -7.44 3.25
CA HIS A 3 -13.18 -6.50 4.25
C HIS A 3 -12.21 -6.43 5.43
N ILE A 4 -11.70 -5.23 5.75
CA ILE A 4 -10.69 -5.04 6.79
C ILE A 4 -11.26 -4.17 7.91
N LEU A 5 -11.15 -4.63 9.15
CA LEU A 5 -11.63 -3.92 10.32
C LEU A 5 -10.52 -3.84 11.38
N VAL A 6 -10.12 -2.62 11.72
CA VAL A 6 -9.15 -2.30 12.77
C VAL A 6 -9.91 -1.81 14.00
N LYS A 7 -9.71 -2.46 15.16
CA LYS A 7 -10.40 -2.14 16.42
C LYS A 7 -9.40 -1.87 17.54
N ASN A 8 -9.49 -0.70 18.16
CA ASN A 8 -8.72 -0.29 19.34
C ASN A 8 -7.21 -0.55 19.21
N LEU A 9 -6.68 -0.35 17.99
CA LEU A 9 -5.31 -0.66 17.65
C LEU A 9 -4.35 0.32 18.31
N ARG A 10 -3.41 -0.21 19.10
CA ARG A 10 -2.27 0.55 19.64
C ARG A 10 -0.97 -0.14 19.33
N LYS A 11 0.02 0.67 18.93
CA LYS A 11 1.38 0.22 18.67
C LYS A 11 2.39 1.16 19.30
N SER A 12 3.39 0.57 19.97
CA SER A 12 4.54 1.30 20.51
C SER A 12 5.80 0.49 20.27
N TYR A 13 6.92 1.18 20.13
CA TYR A 13 8.24 0.56 20.09
C TYR A 13 9.10 1.03 21.26
N PRO A 14 10.09 0.23 21.71
CA PRO A 14 11.06 0.67 22.69
C PRO A 14 11.81 1.90 22.18
N ASN A 15 11.90 2.96 22.99
CA ASN A 15 12.68 4.14 22.64
C ASN A 15 14.18 3.87 22.85
N ARG A 16 14.88 3.47 21.78
CA ARG A 16 16.32 3.17 21.82
C ARG A 16 17.23 4.38 22.08
N ARG A 17 16.69 5.61 22.15
CA ARG A 17 17.47 6.83 22.39
C ARG A 17 17.73 7.13 23.87
N LEU A 18 17.21 6.33 24.79
CA LEU A 18 17.40 6.50 26.24
C LEU A 18 18.84 6.26 26.76
N GLY A 19 19.82 5.94 25.89
CA GLY A 19 21.23 5.88 26.26
C GLY A 19 21.97 7.24 26.26
N ARG A 20 21.36 8.31 25.78
CA ARG A 20 21.91 9.68 25.85
C ARG A 20 20.85 10.60 26.43
N ARG A 21 21.13 11.13 27.64
CA ARG A 21 20.33 12.07 28.41
C ARG A 21 19.63 13.12 27.53
N GLY A 22 18.32 13.04 27.43
CA GLY A 22 17.45 14.00 26.78
C GLY A 22 16.06 13.89 27.40
N ALA A 23 15.90 14.46 28.62
CA ALA A 23 14.58 14.69 29.18
C ALA A 23 13.84 15.67 28.28
N GLY A 24 12.67 15.28 27.72
CA GLY A 24 11.80 16.24 27.09
C GLY A 24 11.10 15.84 25.79
N ASP A 25 11.10 14.57 25.37
CA ASP A 25 10.16 14.16 24.31
C ASP A 25 8.79 13.92 24.95
N PRO A 26 7.78 14.79 24.67
CA PRO A 26 6.44 14.66 25.25
C PRO A 26 5.72 13.36 24.88
N TYR A 27 6.28 12.57 23.93
CA TYR A 27 5.76 11.29 23.46
C TYR A 27 6.46 10.08 24.08
N ASP A 28 7.45 10.30 24.96
CA ASP A 28 8.15 9.24 25.70
C ASP A 28 7.47 8.99 27.05
N LEU A 29 6.59 8.04 27.10
CA LEU A 29 5.92 7.57 28.32
C LEU A 29 6.62 6.30 28.83
N GLY A 30 7.69 6.48 29.62
CA GLY A 30 8.34 5.35 30.30
C GLY A 30 9.22 4.47 29.42
N GLY A 31 9.88 5.06 28.40
CA GLY A 31 10.78 4.33 27.49
C GLY A 31 10.09 3.67 26.30
N LEU A 32 8.82 3.97 26.05
CA LEU A 32 8.05 3.52 24.90
C LEU A 32 7.64 4.72 24.03
N MET A 33 7.90 4.62 22.73
CA MET A 33 7.43 5.58 21.74
C MET A 33 6.10 5.07 21.14
N HIS A 34 5.00 5.76 21.43
CA HIS A 34 3.69 5.45 20.91
C HIS A 34 3.61 5.87 19.43
N ILE A 35 3.28 4.94 18.55
CA ILE A 35 3.23 5.14 17.10
C ILE A 35 1.81 5.25 16.59
N LEU A 36 0.92 4.34 17.00
CA LEU A 36 -0.45 4.27 16.54
C LEU A 36 -1.42 4.27 17.74
N ASP A 37 -2.52 5.00 17.61
CA ASP A 37 -3.70 4.94 18.45
C ASP A 37 -4.94 5.11 17.55
N ILE A 38 -5.46 3.98 17.03
CA ILE A 38 -6.56 3.94 16.07
C ILE A 38 -7.73 3.18 16.72
N PRO A 39 -8.71 3.89 17.27
CA PRO A 39 -9.87 3.26 17.94
C PRO A 39 -10.71 2.43 16.97
N HIS A 40 -10.92 2.95 15.76
CA HIS A 40 -11.71 2.29 14.72
C HIS A 40 -11.26 2.75 13.33
N LEU A 41 -11.07 1.79 12.42
CA LEU A 41 -10.84 2.06 11.01
C LEU A 41 -11.35 0.85 10.21
N GLU A 42 -12.14 1.12 9.18
CA GLU A 42 -12.78 0.09 8.37
C GLU A 42 -12.57 0.37 6.88
N PHE A 43 -12.21 -0.68 6.14
CA PHE A 43 -12.08 -0.67 4.71
C PHE A 43 -13.05 -1.68 4.12
N GLN A 44 -13.86 -1.23 3.16
CA GLN A 44 -14.84 -2.09 2.52
C GLN A 44 -14.16 -3.03 1.52
N GLU A 45 -14.77 -4.18 1.29
CA GLU A 45 -14.30 -5.09 0.25
C GLU A 45 -14.33 -4.43 -1.13
N ASN A 46 -13.36 -4.79 -1.96
CA ASN A 46 -13.22 -4.30 -3.33
C ASN A 46 -13.06 -2.77 -3.45
N GLU A 47 -12.60 -2.11 -2.40
CA GLU A 47 -12.32 -0.67 -2.37
C GLU A 47 -10.82 -0.41 -2.52
N MET A 48 -10.44 0.55 -3.36
CA MET A 48 -9.09 1.08 -3.38
C MET A 48 -8.98 2.21 -2.37
N VAL A 49 -8.21 2.00 -1.32
CA VAL A 49 -8.01 2.99 -0.25
C VAL A 49 -6.61 3.57 -0.33
N CYS A 50 -6.50 4.88 -0.47
CA CYS A 50 -5.24 5.60 -0.39
C CYS A 50 -5.02 6.13 1.03
N LEU A 51 -3.91 5.71 1.64
CA LEU A 51 -3.51 6.12 2.98
C LEU A 51 -2.46 7.22 2.89
N LEU A 52 -2.84 8.43 3.31
CA LEU A 52 -2.01 9.62 3.35
C LEU A 52 -1.45 9.91 4.75
N GLY A 53 -0.43 10.74 4.82
CA GLY A 53 0.11 11.29 6.07
C GLY A 53 1.59 11.64 5.97
N PRO A 54 2.11 12.44 6.92
CA PRO A 54 3.51 12.82 6.93
C PRO A 54 4.45 11.62 7.04
N SER A 55 5.69 11.79 6.56
CA SER A 55 6.71 10.75 6.70
C SER A 55 6.95 10.42 8.17
N GLY A 56 7.04 9.12 8.48
CA GLY A 56 7.28 8.64 9.86
C GLY A 56 6.09 8.73 10.81
N CYS A 57 4.86 9.05 10.34
CA CYS A 57 3.67 9.06 11.20
C CYS A 57 3.15 7.64 11.55
N GLY A 58 3.58 6.58 10.88
CA GLY A 58 3.16 5.21 11.20
C GLY A 58 2.34 4.49 10.12
N LYS A 59 2.23 5.04 8.90
CA LYS A 59 1.50 4.41 7.77
C LYS A 59 2.00 2.99 7.49
N SER A 60 3.30 2.83 7.26
CA SER A 60 3.92 1.51 7.01
C SER A 60 3.74 0.57 8.21
N THR A 61 3.80 1.09 9.45
CA THR A 61 3.52 0.30 10.65
C THR A 61 2.09 -0.24 10.64
N LEU A 62 1.10 0.60 10.30
CA LEU A 62 -0.29 0.16 10.18
C LEU A 62 -0.44 -0.93 9.11
N LEU A 63 0.16 -0.72 7.92
CA LEU A 63 0.12 -1.72 6.85
C LEU A 63 0.81 -3.03 7.24
N HIS A 64 1.96 -2.98 7.94
CA HIS A 64 2.64 -4.19 8.40
C HIS A 64 1.78 -4.97 9.41
N ILE A 65 1.03 -4.29 10.27
CA ILE A 65 0.11 -4.95 11.20
C ILE A 65 -1.07 -5.57 10.43
N ILE A 66 -1.64 -4.86 9.44
CA ILE A 66 -2.72 -5.39 8.60
C ILE A 66 -2.24 -6.63 7.81
N ALA A 67 -1.00 -6.60 7.29
CA ALA A 67 -0.40 -7.73 6.58
C ALA A 67 0.03 -8.90 7.50
N GLY A 68 0.00 -8.70 8.82
CA GLY A 68 0.43 -9.70 9.80
C GLY A 68 1.95 -9.79 9.98
N PHE A 69 2.74 -8.85 9.45
CA PHE A 69 4.21 -8.82 9.61
C PHE A 69 4.67 -8.25 10.95
N ASP A 70 3.81 -7.47 11.60
CA ASP A 70 4.06 -6.90 12.93
C ASP A 70 2.84 -7.09 13.82
N GLN A 71 3.06 -7.08 15.13
CA GLN A 71 1.99 -7.25 16.11
C GLN A 71 1.71 -5.93 16.84
N GLN A 72 0.43 -5.66 17.06
CA GLN A 72 -0.04 -4.57 17.93
C GLN A 72 0.22 -4.87 19.40
N ILE A 73 0.25 -3.82 20.23
CA ILE A 73 0.28 -3.98 21.69
C ILE A 73 -1.11 -4.29 22.23
N SER A 74 -2.13 -3.68 21.64
CA SER A 74 -3.53 -3.92 21.99
C SER A 74 -4.45 -3.71 20.78
N GLY A 75 -5.68 -4.19 20.91
CA GLY A 75 -6.65 -4.17 19.81
C GLY A 75 -6.47 -5.36 18.87
N GLN A 76 -7.09 -5.27 17.72
CA GLN A 76 -7.05 -6.34 16.72
C GLN A 76 -7.30 -5.81 15.31
N VAL A 77 -6.74 -6.51 14.33
CA VAL A 77 -7.08 -6.40 12.92
C VAL A 77 -7.85 -7.65 12.53
N ILE A 78 -8.96 -7.46 11.84
CA ILE A 78 -9.84 -8.53 11.39
C ILE A 78 -9.98 -8.39 9.88
N ILE A 79 -9.74 -9.46 9.12
CA ILE A 79 -9.95 -9.51 7.68
C ILE A 79 -10.95 -10.63 7.40
N ASP A 80 -12.05 -10.30 6.70
CA ASP A 80 -13.15 -11.23 6.39
C ASP A 80 -13.65 -12.01 7.62
N GLY A 81 -13.75 -11.34 8.77
CA GLY A 81 -14.21 -11.91 10.02
C GLY A 81 -13.14 -12.71 10.80
N GLN A 82 -11.93 -12.86 10.27
CA GLN A 82 -10.83 -13.58 10.92
C GLN A 82 -9.79 -12.60 11.49
N VAL A 83 -9.36 -12.84 12.73
CA VAL A 83 -8.31 -12.04 13.36
C VAL A 83 -6.97 -12.34 12.69
N VAL A 84 -6.27 -11.31 12.26
CA VAL A 84 -4.92 -11.42 11.71
C VAL A 84 -3.93 -11.76 12.83
N THR A 85 -3.32 -12.92 12.73
CA THR A 85 -2.32 -13.42 13.68
C THR A 85 -0.93 -13.58 13.08
N GLY A 86 -0.81 -13.43 11.77
CA GLY A 86 0.44 -13.55 11.01
C GLY A 86 0.22 -13.34 9.52
N PRO A 87 1.29 -13.42 8.71
CA PRO A 87 1.21 -13.31 7.27
C PRO A 87 0.34 -14.39 6.63
N SER A 88 -0.40 -14.02 5.57
CA SER A 88 -1.23 -14.93 4.78
C SER A 88 -0.91 -14.78 3.29
N SER A 89 -1.10 -15.85 2.52
CA SER A 89 -1.06 -15.80 1.05
C SER A 89 -2.20 -15.00 0.43
N ASP A 90 -3.27 -14.77 1.20
CA ASP A 90 -4.45 -14.02 0.74
C ASP A 90 -4.27 -12.50 0.87
N HIS A 91 -3.21 -12.09 1.58
CA HIS A 91 -2.87 -10.68 1.81
C HIS A 91 -1.44 -10.42 1.31
N ILE A 92 -1.32 -9.94 0.08
CA ILE A 92 -0.02 -9.73 -0.55
C ILE A 92 0.46 -8.30 -0.30
N PHE A 93 1.74 -8.18 0.07
CA PHE A 93 2.40 -6.92 0.33
C PHE A 93 3.45 -6.62 -0.75
N VAL A 94 3.34 -5.46 -1.36
CA VAL A 94 4.32 -4.90 -2.31
C VAL A 94 5.10 -3.80 -1.58
N PHE A 95 6.38 -4.04 -1.36
CA PHE A 95 7.25 -3.16 -0.57
C PHE A 95 7.66 -1.91 -1.36
N GLN A 96 8.09 -0.89 -0.64
CA GLN A 96 8.62 0.37 -1.20
C GLN A 96 9.85 0.13 -2.10
N HIS A 97 10.77 -0.73 -1.67
CA HIS A 97 11.90 -1.16 -2.48
C HIS A 97 11.57 -2.45 -3.21
N SER A 98 12.21 -2.65 -4.38
CA SER A 98 11.97 -3.85 -5.16
C SER A 98 12.15 -5.12 -4.33
N GLY A 99 11.07 -5.88 -4.21
CA GLY A 99 11.04 -7.17 -3.54
C GLY A 99 11.33 -8.36 -4.47
N LEU A 100 11.72 -8.09 -5.74
CA LEU A 100 12.11 -9.17 -6.65
C LEU A 100 13.36 -9.88 -6.14
N LEU A 101 13.37 -11.20 -6.27
CA LEU A 101 14.54 -11.99 -5.94
C LEU A 101 15.59 -11.81 -7.06
N PRO A 102 16.75 -11.19 -6.78
CA PRO A 102 17.68 -10.75 -7.83
C PRO A 102 18.37 -11.90 -8.58
N TRP A 103 18.34 -13.12 -8.01
CA TRP A 103 18.87 -14.35 -8.62
C TRP A 103 17.84 -15.15 -9.41
N MET A 104 16.60 -14.65 -9.52
CA MET A 104 15.51 -15.23 -10.27
C MET A 104 15.15 -14.34 -11.47
N THR A 105 14.77 -14.96 -12.58
CA THR A 105 14.24 -14.23 -13.74
C THR A 105 12.86 -13.66 -13.44
N VAL A 106 12.30 -12.82 -14.34
CA VAL A 106 10.90 -12.33 -14.25
C VAL A 106 9.96 -13.52 -14.12
N TRP A 107 10.06 -14.50 -15.02
CA TRP A 107 9.27 -15.72 -14.98
C TRP A 107 9.30 -16.41 -13.63
N GLN A 108 10.50 -16.67 -13.13
CA GLN A 108 10.70 -17.37 -11.85
C GLN A 108 10.16 -16.56 -10.67
N ASN A 109 10.29 -15.22 -10.69
CA ASN A 109 9.70 -14.37 -9.68
C ASN A 109 8.16 -14.46 -9.68
N VAL A 110 7.52 -14.40 -10.86
CA VAL A 110 6.06 -14.51 -10.98
C VAL A 110 5.59 -15.92 -10.60
N GLU A 111 6.34 -16.97 -10.96
CA GLU A 111 6.02 -18.36 -10.60
C GLU A 111 5.89 -18.57 -9.08
N LEU A 112 6.58 -17.77 -8.25
CA LEU A 112 6.47 -17.86 -6.79
C LEU A 112 5.02 -17.76 -6.29
N GLY A 113 4.23 -16.90 -6.95
CA GLY A 113 2.82 -16.65 -6.56
C GLY A 113 1.87 -17.80 -6.92
N VAL A 114 2.29 -18.75 -7.76
CA VAL A 114 1.43 -19.86 -8.21
C VAL A 114 2.03 -21.25 -7.98
N ARG A 115 3.03 -21.37 -7.12
CA ARG A 115 3.68 -22.66 -6.82
C ARG A 115 2.75 -23.75 -6.29
N GLN A 116 1.64 -23.34 -5.65
CA GLN A 116 0.60 -24.24 -5.15
C GLN A 116 -0.23 -24.92 -6.27
N LEU A 117 -0.22 -24.37 -7.49
CA LEU A 117 -0.91 -24.97 -8.64
C LEU A 117 -0.15 -26.23 -9.08
N LYS A 118 -0.80 -27.40 -8.94
CA LYS A 118 -0.20 -28.71 -9.28
C LYS A 118 -0.14 -28.95 -10.78
N ASP A 119 -1.12 -28.42 -11.54
CA ASP A 119 -1.14 -28.53 -12.99
C ASP A 119 -0.07 -27.61 -13.61
N ALA A 120 0.95 -28.23 -14.19
CA ALA A 120 2.08 -27.51 -14.78
C ALA A 120 1.66 -26.66 -16.00
N LYS A 121 0.70 -27.12 -16.80
CA LYS A 121 0.23 -26.38 -17.98
C LYS A 121 -0.56 -25.15 -17.55
N ALA A 122 -1.54 -25.30 -16.66
CA ALA A 122 -2.33 -24.20 -16.12
C ALA A 122 -1.44 -23.17 -15.38
N ARG A 123 -0.39 -23.63 -14.68
CA ARG A 123 0.58 -22.76 -14.05
C ARG A 123 1.34 -21.92 -15.07
N GLN A 124 1.85 -22.53 -16.15
CA GLN A 124 2.57 -21.83 -17.21
C GLN A 124 1.69 -20.81 -17.93
N GLU A 125 0.46 -21.19 -18.29
CA GLU A 125 -0.51 -20.31 -18.95
C GLU A 125 -0.81 -19.10 -18.05
N LYS A 126 -1.03 -19.33 -16.75
CA LYS A 126 -1.30 -18.26 -15.80
C LYS A 126 -0.11 -17.31 -15.62
N ILE A 127 1.12 -17.82 -15.52
CA ILE A 127 2.32 -16.98 -15.45
C ILE A 127 2.45 -16.11 -16.69
N GLN A 128 2.28 -16.69 -17.88
CA GLN A 128 2.38 -15.95 -19.14
C GLN A 128 1.34 -14.85 -19.22
N GLU A 129 0.07 -15.16 -18.88
CA GLU A 129 -1.03 -14.19 -18.85
C GLU A 129 -0.69 -12.94 -18.04
N TYR A 130 -0.12 -13.12 -16.83
CA TYR A 130 0.21 -11.99 -15.96
C TYR A 130 1.48 -11.24 -16.40
N ILE A 131 2.43 -11.90 -17.04
CA ILE A 131 3.60 -11.25 -17.66
C ILE A 131 3.17 -10.40 -18.87
N ASP A 132 2.27 -10.93 -19.71
CA ASP A 132 1.72 -10.21 -20.86
C ASP A 132 0.89 -8.99 -20.41
N MET A 133 0.10 -9.14 -19.35
CA MET A 133 -0.72 -8.07 -18.78
C MET A 133 0.10 -6.85 -18.32
N VAL A 134 1.33 -7.08 -17.87
CA VAL A 134 2.24 -6.01 -17.41
C VAL A 134 3.25 -5.59 -18.48
N ASP A 135 3.03 -5.93 -19.75
CA ASP A 135 3.91 -5.60 -20.88
C ASP A 135 5.38 -6.05 -20.69
N LEU A 136 5.58 -7.27 -20.19
CA LEU A 136 6.91 -7.87 -20.02
C LEU A 136 7.13 -9.13 -20.87
N THR A 137 6.34 -9.31 -21.93
CA THR A 137 6.31 -10.50 -22.80
C THR A 137 7.67 -10.89 -23.40
N THR A 138 8.60 -9.97 -23.58
CA THR A 138 9.93 -10.30 -24.13
C THR A 138 11.02 -10.28 -23.08
N PHE A 139 10.64 -10.12 -21.79
CA PHE A 139 11.56 -9.99 -20.66
C PHE A 139 11.46 -11.12 -19.64
N GLU A 140 10.77 -12.21 -19.98
CA GLU A 140 10.49 -13.32 -19.06
C GLU A 140 11.76 -13.92 -18.47
N GLN A 141 12.81 -14.02 -19.30
CA GLN A 141 14.09 -14.62 -18.92
C GLN A 141 15.11 -13.61 -18.39
N HIS A 142 14.73 -12.31 -18.29
CA HIS A 142 15.61 -11.29 -17.74
C HIS A 142 15.61 -11.32 -16.22
N TYR A 143 16.77 -11.00 -15.63
CA TYR A 143 16.94 -10.82 -14.21
C TYR A 143 16.61 -9.38 -13.80
N PRO A 144 16.23 -9.12 -12.52
CA PRO A 144 15.88 -7.78 -12.06
C PRO A 144 16.91 -6.69 -12.39
N TYR A 145 18.21 -6.98 -12.30
CA TYR A 145 19.27 -6.03 -12.60
C TYR A 145 19.37 -5.64 -14.10
N GLN A 146 18.69 -6.35 -14.98
CA GLN A 146 18.61 -6.07 -16.42
C GLN A 146 17.38 -5.23 -16.79
N LEU A 147 16.53 -4.92 -15.82
CA LEU A 147 15.27 -4.21 -16.00
C LEU A 147 15.37 -2.78 -15.48
N SER A 148 14.63 -1.85 -16.11
CA SER A 148 14.40 -0.52 -15.55
C SER A 148 13.59 -0.59 -14.26
N GLY A 149 13.60 0.46 -13.43
CA GLY A 149 12.81 0.51 -12.20
C GLY A 149 11.32 0.28 -12.43
N GLY A 150 10.76 0.88 -13.49
CA GLY A 150 9.36 0.65 -13.87
C GLY A 150 9.07 -0.79 -14.30
N MET A 151 9.99 -1.43 -15.06
CA MET A 151 9.86 -2.85 -15.42
C MET A 151 9.95 -3.76 -14.20
N GLN A 152 10.83 -3.45 -13.24
CA GLN A 152 10.91 -4.19 -11.98
C GLN A 152 9.59 -4.07 -11.22
N ARG A 153 9.01 -2.86 -11.14
CA ARG A 153 7.72 -2.64 -10.47
C ARG A 153 6.59 -3.42 -11.12
N ARG A 154 6.54 -3.44 -12.45
CA ARG A 154 5.58 -4.25 -13.21
C ARG A 154 5.73 -5.75 -12.93
N ALA A 155 6.95 -6.26 -12.90
CA ALA A 155 7.21 -7.66 -12.54
C ALA A 155 6.78 -7.99 -11.09
N GLU A 156 6.93 -7.06 -10.13
CA GLU A 156 6.42 -7.21 -8.78
C GLU A 156 4.89 -7.27 -8.73
N LEU A 157 4.21 -6.40 -9.49
CA LEU A 157 2.76 -6.42 -9.60
C LEU A 157 2.26 -7.73 -10.21
N ALA A 158 2.89 -8.22 -11.28
CA ALA A 158 2.57 -9.53 -11.86
C ALA A 158 2.72 -10.65 -10.84
N ARG A 159 3.83 -10.68 -10.07
CA ARG A 159 4.05 -11.67 -9.00
C ARG A 159 3.00 -11.58 -7.89
N ALA A 160 2.59 -10.38 -7.52
CA ALA A 160 1.59 -10.16 -6.48
C ALA A 160 0.21 -10.63 -6.94
N LEU A 161 -0.19 -10.24 -8.15
CA LEU A 161 -1.53 -10.48 -8.66
C LEU A 161 -1.76 -11.92 -9.13
N VAL A 162 -0.72 -12.61 -9.64
CA VAL A 162 -0.82 -14.00 -10.08
C VAL A 162 -1.24 -14.94 -8.92
N ALA A 163 -0.92 -14.57 -7.68
CA ALA A 163 -1.39 -15.27 -6.49
C ALA A 163 -2.89 -15.12 -6.21
N SER A 164 -3.55 -14.18 -6.90
CA SER A 164 -4.99 -13.88 -6.75
C SER A 164 -5.37 -13.52 -5.30
N PRO A 165 -4.66 -12.57 -4.64
CA PRO A 165 -4.94 -12.20 -3.25
C PRO A 165 -6.33 -11.59 -3.09
N ASP A 166 -6.88 -11.64 -1.87
CA ASP A 166 -8.10 -10.91 -1.52
C ASP A 166 -7.80 -9.46 -1.11
N VAL A 167 -6.60 -9.24 -0.56
CA VAL A 167 -6.10 -7.91 -0.17
C VAL A 167 -4.73 -7.67 -0.77
N LEU A 168 -4.59 -6.59 -1.53
CA LEU A 168 -3.32 -6.09 -2.06
C LEU A 168 -2.89 -4.85 -1.28
N ILE A 169 -1.71 -4.89 -0.69
CA ILE A 169 -1.16 -3.80 0.11
C ILE A 169 0.10 -3.28 -0.59
N MET A 170 0.17 -1.98 -0.83
CA MET A 170 1.30 -1.34 -1.50
C MET A 170 1.83 -0.17 -0.65
N ASP A 171 3.09 -0.23 -0.27
CA ASP A 171 3.75 0.84 0.48
C ASP A 171 4.60 1.69 -0.47
N GLU A 172 4.16 2.92 -0.73
CA GLU A 172 4.78 3.90 -1.63
C GLU A 172 5.20 3.30 -3.00
N PRO A 173 4.25 2.76 -3.79
CA PRO A 173 4.56 2.01 -5.01
C PRO A 173 5.24 2.83 -6.12
N PHE A 174 5.25 4.14 -6.01
CA PHE A 174 5.80 5.07 -7.02
C PHE A 174 7.17 5.62 -6.64
N ASN A 175 7.66 5.35 -5.44
CA ASN A 175 8.89 5.95 -4.93
C ASN A 175 10.11 5.55 -5.79
N GLY A 176 10.96 6.54 -6.10
CA GLY A 176 12.17 6.33 -6.89
C GLY A 176 11.97 6.16 -8.40
N LEU A 177 10.74 6.32 -8.90
CA LEU A 177 10.43 6.31 -10.33
C LEU A 177 10.38 7.75 -10.88
N ASP A 178 10.73 7.93 -12.15
CA ASP A 178 10.52 9.19 -12.86
C ASP A 178 9.04 9.47 -13.10
N PHE A 179 8.68 10.73 -13.33
CA PHE A 179 7.30 11.19 -13.44
C PHE A 179 6.47 10.43 -14.49
N LEU A 180 7.02 10.17 -15.68
CA LEU A 180 6.28 9.47 -16.74
C LEU A 180 6.05 8.00 -16.39
N THR A 181 7.03 7.37 -15.78
CA THR A 181 6.90 5.99 -15.27
C THR A 181 5.89 5.92 -14.13
N GLN A 182 5.88 6.88 -13.20
CA GLN A 182 4.87 6.95 -12.14
C GLN A 182 3.45 7.04 -12.70
N MET A 183 3.23 7.90 -13.70
CA MET A 183 1.91 8.02 -14.35
C MET A 183 1.44 6.69 -14.94
N LYS A 184 2.31 5.97 -15.65
CA LYS A 184 1.99 4.67 -16.24
C LYS A 184 1.68 3.62 -15.18
N ILE A 185 2.51 3.49 -14.15
CA ILE A 185 2.29 2.52 -13.06
C ILE A 185 1.01 2.84 -12.30
N ARG A 186 0.68 4.12 -12.09
CA ARG A 186 -0.59 4.54 -11.49
C ARG A 186 -1.79 4.05 -12.31
N GLU A 187 -1.77 4.29 -13.60
CA GLU A 187 -2.81 3.84 -14.52
C GLU A 187 -2.93 2.31 -14.52
N GLU A 188 -1.81 1.60 -14.57
CA GLU A 188 -1.77 0.14 -14.50
C GLU A 188 -2.39 -0.39 -13.19
N ILE A 189 -2.04 0.20 -12.02
CA ILE A 189 -2.62 -0.20 -10.74
C ILE A 189 -4.14 0.03 -10.69
N VAL A 190 -4.61 1.17 -11.21
CA VAL A 190 -6.06 1.46 -11.29
C VAL A 190 -6.76 0.45 -12.20
N ASN A 191 -6.24 0.22 -13.40
CA ASN A 191 -6.80 -0.74 -14.35
C ASN A 191 -6.83 -2.17 -13.77
N MET A 192 -5.77 -2.59 -13.09
CA MET A 192 -5.71 -3.88 -12.41
C MET A 192 -6.73 -3.97 -11.27
N HIS A 193 -6.89 -2.91 -10.48
CA HIS A 193 -7.91 -2.88 -9.43
C HIS A 193 -9.32 -3.03 -10.02
N GLU A 194 -9.64 -2.30 -11.09
CA GLU A 194 -10.95 -2.38 -11.77
C GLU A 194 -11.18 -3.77 -12.40
N LEU A 195 -10.14 -4.39 -12.95
CA LEU A 195 -10.22 -5.72 -13.57
C LEU A 195 -10.41 -6.83 -12.53
N PHE A 196 -9.62 -6.82 -11.45
CA PHE A 196 -9.61 -7.91 -10.46
C PHE A 196 -10.61 -7.69 -9.32
N ASN A 197 -11.06 -6.44 -9.13
CA ASN A 197 -12.02 -6.07 -8.08
C ASN A 197 -11.58 -6.58 -6.69
N LYS A 198 -10.34 -6.26 -6.30
CA LYS A 198 -9.74 -6.67 -5.02
C LYS A 198 -9.59 -5.48 -4.09
N THR A 199 -9.68 -5.72 -2.79
CA THR A 199 -9.38 -4.67 -1.80
C THR A 199 -7.92 -4.28 -1.91
N THR A 200 -7.67 -2.99 -2.17
CA THR A 200 -6.34 -2.47 -2.44
C THR A 200 -6.02 -1.33 -1.48
N LEU A 201 -4.97 -1.48 -0.68
CA LEU A 201 -4.46 -0.42 0.20
C LEU A 201 -3.18 0.15 -0.41
N VAL A 202 -3.16 1.44 -0.68
CA VAL A 202 -1.99 2.15 -1.24
C VAL A 202 -1.55 3.23 -0.28
N VAL A 203 -0.34 3.14 0.24
CA VAL A 203 0.29 4.27 0.94
C VAL A 203 0.95 5.16 -0.10
N THR A 204 0.67 6.43 0.00
CA THR A 204 1.37 7.48 -0.75
C THR A 204 1.50 8.72 0.13
N HIS A 205 2.49 9.56 -0.15
CA HIS A 205 2.62 10.89 0.43
C HIS A 205 2.12 11.98 -0.54
N ASP A 206 1.73 11.59 -1.75
CA ASP A 206 1.22 12.49 -2.78
C ASP A 206 -0.32 12.52 -2.75
N VAL A 207 -0.87 13.72 -2.53
CA VAL A 207 -2.32 13.97 -2.49
C VAL A 207 -2.94 13.75 -3.87
N ASP A 208 -2.24 14.12 -4.94
CA ASP A 208 -2.73 13.94 -6.31
C ASP A 208 -2.85 12.45 -6.66
N ASP A 209 -1.87 11.62 -6.27
CA ASP A 209 -1.98 10.17 -6.42
C ASP A 209 -3.22 9.62 -5.72
N ALA A 210 -3.43 10.03 -4.47
CA ALA A 210 -4.58 9.56 -3.70
C ALA A 210 -5.92 9.96 -4.32
N LEU A 211 -6.03 11.19 -4.83
CA LEU A 211 -7.23 11.70 -5.49
C LEU A 211 -7.50 10.98 -6.82
N LEU A 212 -6.46 10.69 -7.59
CA LEU A 212 -6.60 10.06 -8.89
C LEU A 212 -6.97 8.58 -8.78
N MET A 213 -6.41 7.88 -7.79
CA MET A 213 -6.54 6.42 -7.67
C MET A 213 -7.64 5.98 -6.71
N GLY A 214 -7.71 6.58 -5.50
CA GLY A 214 -8.47 6.02 -4.38
C GLY A 214 -9.99 6.08 -4.56
N ASP A 215 -10.72 5.06 -4.14
CA ASP A 215 -12.16 5.14 -3.90
C ASP A 215 -12.44 5.79 -2.54
N ARG A 216 -11.47 5.67 -1.64
CA ARG A 216 -11.45 6.29 -0.32
C ARG A 216 -10.09 6.87 -0.02
N ILE A 217 -10.08 8.01 0.65
CA ILE A 217 -8.86 8.58 1.22
C ILE A 217 -8.94 8.52 2.73
N VAL A 218 -7.90 7.99 3.34
CA VAL A 218 -7.68 8.01 4.79
C VAL A 218 -6.38 8.77 5.06
N ALA A 219 -6.42 9.79 5.92
CA ALA A 219 -5.20 10.46 6.34
C ALA A 219 -4.90 10.19 7.81
N LEU A 220 -3.63 9.86 8.07
CA LEU A 220 -3.09 9.72 9.42
C LEU A 220 -2.29 10.96 9.80
N GLY A 221 -2.45 11.39 11.05
CA GLY A 221 -1.69 12.51 11.61
C GLY A 221 -1.52 12.40 13.11
N GLY A 222 -0.67 13.26 13.66
CA GLY A 222 -0.36 13.26 15.08
C GLY A 222 0.73 12.26 15.50
N ARG A 223 1.03 12.25 16.79
CA ARG A 223 1.89 11.27 17.47
C ARG A 223 1.31 11.00 18.86
N PRO A 224 0.81 9.79 19.15
CA PRO A 224 0.64 8.67 18.22
C PRO A 224 -0.27 9.04 17.04
N ALA A 225 -0.09 8.35 15.90
CA ALA A 225 -0.89 8.59 14.73
C ALA A 225 -2.35 8.17 14.96
N GLN A 226 -3.24 9.05 14.57
CA GLN A 226 -4.70 8.86 14.56
C GLN A 226 -5.26 9.11 13.17
N VAL A 227 -6.46 8.64 12.92
CA VAL A 227 -7.19 8.97 11.68
C VAL A 227 -7.70 10.40 11.79
N ILE A 228 -7.14 11.31 10.97
CA ILE A 228 -7.55 12.72 10.92
C ILE A 228 -8.51 13.02 9.76
N PHE A 229 -8.57 12.12 8.78
CA PHE A 229 -9.48 12.22 7.65
C PHE A 229 -9.86 10.82 7.17
N ASN A 230 -11.14 10.62 6.82
CA ASN A 230 -11.64 9.38 6.25
C ASN A 230 -12.88 9.72 5.40
N ARG A 231 -12.74 9.71 4.07
CA ARG A 231 -13.82 10.06 3.15
C ARG A 231 -13.79 9.17 1.91
N ARG A 232 -14.94 8.65 1.53
CA ARG A 232 -15.16 8.02 0.23
C ARG A 232 -15.27 9.10 -0.85
N LEU A 233 -14.67 8.85 -2.00
CA LEU A 233 -14.73 9.76 -3.14
C LEU A 233 -15.91 9.40 -4.04
N GLU A 234 -16.83 10.34 -4.21
CA GLU A 234 -18.04 10.19 -5.06
C GLU A 234 -17.79 10.63 -6.51
N PHE A 235 -16.52 10.63 -6.94
CA PHE A 235 -16.12 11.01 -8.28
C PHE A 235 -15.75 9.76 -9.10
N SER A 236 -16.32 9.62 -10.29
CA SER A 236 -15.92 8.56 -11.23
C SER A 236 -14.50 8.78 -11.77
N ARG A 237 -13.79 7.69 -12.07
CA ARG A 237 -12.53 7.76 -12.82
C ARG A 237 -12.81 7.86 -14.34
N PRO A 238 -11.92 8.48 -15.15
CA PRO A 238 -10.71 9.19 -14.73
C PRO A 238 -11.04 10.54 -14.07
N ARG A 239 -10.24 10.91 -13.07
CA ARG A 239 -10.38 12.16 -12.32
C ARG A 239 -9.36 13.19 -12.76
N ASP A 240 -9.76 14.46 -12.77
CA ASP A 240 -8.88 15.58 -13.10
C ASP A 240 -9.20 16.76 -12.18
N PRO A 241 -8.36 17.02 -11.15
CA PRO A 241 -8.58 18.15 -10.25
C PRO A 241 -8.59 19.51 -10.96
N GLN A 242 -7.95 19.62 -12.13
CA GLN A 242 -7.96 20.88 -12.90
C GLN A 242 -9.31 21.15 -13.59
N LYS A 243 -10.08 20.09 -13.86
CA LYS A 243 -11.39 20.19 -14.54
C LYS A 243 -12.57 20.08 -13.60
N ASN A 244 -12.35 19.65 -12.36
CA ASN A 244 -13.41 19.45 -11.37
C ASN A 244 -13.13 20.27 -10.11
N LYS A 245 -13.92 21.35 -9.92
CA LYS A 245 -13.76 22.26 -8.79
C LYS A 245 -13.89 21.56 -7.43
N ALA A 246 -14.87 20.67 -7.26
CA ALA A 246 -15.05 19.97 -5.99
C ALA A 246 -13.86 19.04 -5.66
N LEU A 247 -13.22 18.48 -6.68
CA LEU A 247 -12.00 17.69 -6.51
C LEU A 247 -10.78 18.58 -6.19
N ALA A 248 -10.73 19.80 -6.78
CA ALA A 248 -9.71 20.79 -6.45
C ALA A 248 -9.86 21.30 -5.01
N ASP A 249 -11.09 21.62 -4.59
CA ASP A 249 -11.39 22.06 -3.22
C ASP A 249 -10.99 20.97 -2.20
N LEU A 250 -11.26 19.69 -2.50
CA LEU A 250 -10.84 18.56 -1.67
C LEU A 250 -9.32 18.41 -1.62
N ARG A 251 -8.63 18.63 -2.73
CA ARG A 251 -7.17 18.66 -2.80
C ARG A 251 -6.57 19.69 -1.85
N ASP A 252 -7.11 20.90 -1.89
CA ASP A 252 -6.66 22.01 -1.03
C ASP A 252 -6.96 21.72 0.45
N GLU A 253 -8.13 21.12 0.78
CA GLU A 253 -8.47 20.64 2.12
C GLU A 253 -7.42 19.64 2.65
N LEU A 254 -7.02 18.67 1.82
CA LEU A 254 -6.03 17.65 2.19
C LEU A 254 -4.64 18.26 2.40
N PHE A 255 -4.21 19.18 1.53
CA PHE A 255 -2.91 19.85 1.71
C PHE A 255 -2.86 20.66 3.00
N LEU A 256 -3.90 21.44 3.30
CA LEU A 256 -3.99 22.19 4.56
C LEU A 256 -3.94 21.27 5.78
N MET A 257 -4.69 20.17 5.73
CA MET A 257 -4.73 19.18 6.82
C MET A 257 -3.38 18.48 7.05
N LEU A 258 -2.64 18.21 5.99
CA LEU A 258 -1.31 17.59 6.07
C LEU A 258 -0.19 18.60 6.40
N GLY A 259 -0.52 19.88 6.60
CA GLY A 259 0.43 20.93 6.96
C GLY A 259 1.29 21.40 5.78
N VAL A 260 0.89 21.13 4.55
CA VAL A 260 1.53 21.65 3.34
C VAL A 260 0.88 22.99 3.03
N SER A 261 1.49 24.08 3.52
CA SER A 261 1.06 25.43 3.09
C SER A 261 1.68 25.71 1.73
N TYR A 262 0.85 25.90 0.71
CA TYR A 262 1.28 26.62 -0.48
C TYR A 262 1.49 28.09 -0.08
N ALA A 263 2.72 28.45 0.32
CA ALA A 263 3.14 29.83 0.24
C ALA A 263 3.33 30.13 -1.26
N ILE A 264 2.32 30.74 -1.88
CA ILE A 264 2.43 31.39 -3.17
C ILE A 264 3.24 32.65 -3.00
#